data_fdaaed5603bcc0fc4a60e1df2329b154
#
_entry.id   fdaaed5603bcc0fc4a60e1df2329b154
#
_cell.length_a   1.000
_cell.length_b   1.000
_cell.length_c   1.000
_cell.angle_alpha   90.00
_cell.angle_beta   90.00
_cell.angle_gamma   90.00
#
_symmetry.space_group_name_H-M   'P 1'
#
loop_
_entity.id
_entity.type
_entity.pdbx_description
1 polymer ?
#
loop_
_entity_poly.entity_id
_entity_poly.type
_entity_poly.pdbx_seq_one_letter_code
_entity_poly.pdbx_strand_id
1 'polypeptide(L)'
;ANEHHCRSVLDLGTGSGAIALALATELPNCEITAVDDSARALEVACSNGKRLGLGNVNFQKSDWFSAVGDSRWPLIVSNPPYIRADDPHLRRGDLPAEPVSALVGGADGLECVRAIITGAPAHLMSGGWLLLEHGWDQGTEVRSLLDEAGFKCTASRRDLAGHERVTGGQLL
;
A
#
# COMPACT_ATOMS: atom_id res chain seq x y z
N ALA A 1 16.18 -14.23 20.77
CA ALA A 1 15.15 -13.51 20.02
C ALA A 1 15.83 -12.92 18.78
N ASN A 2 15.57 -13.47 17.59
CA ASN A 2 16.00 -12.84 16.34
C ASN A 2 15.08 -11.64 16.12
N GLU A 3 15.56 -10.47 16.44
CA GLU A 3 14.96 -9.22 15.99
C GLU A 3 15.22 -9.14 14.48
N HIS A 4 14.27 -9.62 13.69
CA HIS A 4 14.25 -9.34 12.25
C HIS A 4 13.87 -7.86 12.09
N HIS A 5 14.86 -6.99 12.19
CA HIS A 5 14.70 -5.59 11.84
C HIS A 5 14.35 -5.53 10.35
N CYS A 6 13.16 -5.05 10.03
CA CYS A 6 12.78 -4.74 8.66
C CYS A 6 13.75 -3.67 8.14
N ARG A 7 14.61 -4.02 7.18
CA ARG A 7 15.65 -3.12 6.68
C ARG A 7 15.17 -2.25 5.52
N SER A 8 14.13 -2.69 4.85
CA SER A 8 13.53 -1.94 3.74
C SER A 8 12.04 -2.23 3.61
N VAL A 9 11.28 -1.24 3.16
CA VAL A 9 9.85 -1.34 2.87
C VAL A 9 9.56 -0.68 1.53
N LEU A 10 8.63 -1.25 0.76
CA LEU A 10 8.04 -0.62 -0.40
C LEU A 10 6.61 -0.17 -0.05
N ASP A 11 6.32 1.11 -0.24
CA ASP A 11 4.97 1.70 -0.13
C ASP A 11 4.47 2.04 -1.53
N LEU A 12 3.45 1.31 -2.00
CA LEU A 12 2.84 1.45 -3.32
C LEU A 12 1.62 2.37 -3.26
N GLY A 13 1.58 3.37 -4.14
CA GLY A 13 0.52 4.37 -4.12
C GLY A 13 0.60 5.25 -2.87
N THR A 14 1.78 5.78 -2.59
CA THR A 14 2.08 6.48 -1.33
C THR A 14 1.26 7.74 -1.10
N GLY A 15 0.69 8.33 -2.15
CA GLY A 15 -0.12 9.53 -2.06
C GLY A 15 0.65 10.70 -1.44
N SER A 16 0.16 11.23 -0.34
CA SER A 16 0.82 12.28 0.44
C SER A 16 2.02 11.82 1.28
N GLY A 17 2.36 10.51 1.20
CA GLY A 17 3.42 9.90 1.99
C GLY A 17 2.97 9.41 3.37
N ALA A 18 1.67 9.29 3.64
CA ALA A 18 1.17 9.04 5.00
C ALA A 18 1.74 7.76 5.61
N ILE A 19 1.71 6.63 4.89
CA ILE A 19 2.24 5.35 5.37
C ILE A 19 3.77 5.38 5.40
N ALA A 20 4.41 5.79 4.30
CA ALA A 20 5.87 5.86 4.19
C ALA A 20 6.50 6.70 5.30
N LEU A 21 5.95 7.89 5.57
CA LEU A 21 6.49 8.81 6.58
C LEU A 21 6.24 8.32 8.01
N ALA A 22 5.09 7.69 8.26
CA ALA A 22 4.82 7.05 9.55
C ALA A 22 5.84 5.92 9.81
N LEU A 23 6.06 5.04 8.82
CA LEU A 23 7.05 3.97 8.91
C LEU A 23 8.47 4.52 9.10
N ALA A 24 8.85 5.56 8.37
CA ALA A 24 10.16 6.18 8.48
C ALA A 24 10.42 6.79 9.87
N THR A 25 9.37 7.31 10.51
CA THR A 25 9.44 7.86 11.87
C THR A 25 9.65 6.75 12.91
N GLU A 26 8.87 5.67 12.81
CA GLU A 26 8.91 4.55 13.76
C GLU A 26 10.13 3.63 13.54
N LEU A 27 10.67 3.60 12.33
CA LEU A 27 11.75 2.71 11.91
C LEU A 27 12.93 3.51 11.32
N PRO A 28 13.67 4.30 12.12
CA PRO A 28 14.69 5.23 11.61
C PRO A 28 15.87 4.54 10.88
N ASN A 29 16.08 3.24 11.10
CA ASN A 29 17.10 2.44 10.44
C ASN A 29 16.57 1.63 9.24
N CYS A 30 15.31 1.83 8.85
CA CYS A 30 14.67 1.17 7.72
C CYS A 30 14.66 2.11 6.51
N GLU A 31 15.06 1.64 5.35
CA GLU A 31 14.93 2.38 4.09
C GLU A 31 13.52 2.20 3.52
N ILE A 32 12.82 3.29 3.31
CA ILE A 32 11.47 3.27 2.73
C ILE A 32 11.55 3.71 1.27
N THR A 33 11.14 2.86 0.36
CA THR A 33 10.88 3.24 -1.04
C THR A 33 9.39 3.51 -1.17
N ALA A 34 9.02 4.73 -1.53
CA ALA A 34 7.64 5.17 -1.64
C ALA A 34 7.34 5.57 -3.08
N VAL A 35 6.40 4.89 -3.73
CA VAL A 35 6.10 5.13 -5.14
C VAL A 35 4.66 5.56 -5.35
N ASP A 36 4.47 6.41 -6.39
CA ASP A 36 3.15 6.85 -6.84
C ASP A 36 3.22 7.20 -8.34
N ASP A 37 2.15 7.00 -9.08
CA ASP A 37 2.09 7.43 -10.48
C ASP A 37 1.83 8.94 -10.61
N SER A 38 1.27 9.58 -9.60
CA SER A 38 1.01 11.01 -9.55
C SER A 38 2.24 11.81 -9.12
N ALA A 39 2.87 12.53 -10.05
CA ALA A 39 3.96 13.45 -9.72
C ALA A 39 3.54 14.49 -8.67
N ARG A 40 2.27 14.95 -8.71
CA ARG A 40 1.74 15.90 -7.73
C ARG A 40 1.64 15.31 -6.33
N ALA A 41 1.24 14.04 -6.20
CA ALA A 41 1.22 13.34 -4.93
C ALA A 41 2.64 13.24 -4.35
N LEU A 42 3.62 12.88 -5.18
CA LEU A 42 5.02 12.80 -4.78
C LEU A 42 5.61 14.15 -4.35
N GLU A 43 5.23 15.26 -5.00
CA GLU A 43 5.63 16.61 -4.56
C GLU A 43 5.15 16.90 -3.13
N VAL A 44 3.90 16.53 -2.82
CA VAL A 44 3.33 16.66 -1.47
C VAL A 44 4.06 15.76 -0.48
N ALA A 45 4.28 14.48 -0.84
CA ALA A 45 5.00 13.51 0.00
C ALA A 45 6.43 13.99 0.31
N CYS A 46 7.17 14.45 -0.69
CA CYS A 46 8.51 15.03 -0.52
C CYS A 46 8.50 16.26 0.41
N SER A 47 7.52 17.15 0.24
CA SER A 47 7.37 18.32 1.11
C SER A 47 7.11 17.92 2.56
N ASN A 48 6.22 16.94 2.78
CA ASN A 48 5.92 16.39 4.09
C ASN A 48 7.16 15.73 4.73
N GLY A 49 7.91 14.92 3.98
CA GLY A 49 9.15 14.30 4.45
C GLY A 49 10.20 15.32 4.89
N LYS A 50 10.41 16.36 4.09
CA LYS A 50 11.31 17.47 4.43
C LYS A 50 10.88 18.19 5.70
N ARG A 51 9.59 18.48 5.86
CA ARG A 51 9.04 19.13 7.05
C ARG A 51 9.23 18.31 8.32
N LEU A 52 9.18 16.97 8.20
CA LEU A 52 9.41 16.04 9.31
C LEU A 52 10.89 15.73 9.54
N GLY A 53 11.80 16.20 8.67
CA GLY A 53 13.23 15.93 8.80
C GLY A 53 13.64 14.48 8.54
N LEU A 54 12.82 13.73 7.79
CA LEU A 54 13.05 12.32 7.50
C LEU A 54 13.96 12.17 6.27
N GLY A 55 15.08 11.46 6.43
CA GLY A 55 16.07 11.22 5.37
C GLY A 55 16.10 9.77 4.85
N ASN A 56 15.31 8.90 5.45
CA ASN A 56 15.28 7.47 5.13
C ASN A 56 14.11 7.06 4.20
N VAL A 57 13.52 8.03 3.48
CA VAL A 57 12.47 7.79 2.50
C VAL A 57 12.93 8.22 1.11
N ASN A 58 12.84 7.34 0.15
CA ASN A 58 13.08 7.60 -1.27
C ASN A 58 11.74 7.62 -2.02
N PHE A 59 11.38 8.79 -2.56
CA PHE A 59 10.16 8.98 -3.34
C PHE A 59 10.46 8.84 -4.84
N GLN A 60 9.70 7.98 -5.55
CA GLN A 60 9.92 7.68 -6.94
C GLN A 60 8.59 7.57 -7.70
N LYS A 61 8.55 8.14 -8.93
CA LYS A 61 7.39 7.96 -9.81
C LYS A 61 7.36 6.54 -10.37
N SER A 62 6.23 5.84 -10.18
CA SER A 62 6.02 4.49 -10.69
C SER A 62 4.54 4.16 -10.78
N ASP A 63 4.14 3.52 -11.87
CA ASP A 63 2.88 2.78 -11.93
C ASP A 63 3.13 1.42 -11.29
N TRP A 64 2.68 1.27 -10.04
CA TRP A 64 2.95 0.16 -9.14
C TRP A 64 4.44 -0.23 -9.15
N PHE A 65 4.78 -1.39 -9.72
CA PHE A 65 6.14 -1.95 -9.73
C PHE A 65 6.99 -1.51 -10.94
N SER A 66 6.44 -0.75 -11.88
CA SER A 66 7.05 -0.51 -13.20
C SER A 66 8.44 0.13 -13.15
N ALA A 67 8.74 0.93 -12.13
CA ALA A 67 10.00 1.66 -12.01
C ALA A 67 10.94 1.12 -10.92
N VAL A 68 10.57 0.05 -10.20
CA VAL A 68 11.39 -0.49 -9.09
C VAL A 68 12.35 -1.61 -9.53
N GLY A 69 12.32 -1.99 -10.81
CA GLY A 69 13.20 -3.00 -11.40
C GLY A 69 13.04 -4.37 -10.71
N ASP A 70 14.14 -5.10 -10.56
CA ASP A 70 14.15 -6.45 -9.94
C ASP A 70 14.35 -6.41 -8.42
N SER A 71 14.20 -5.25 -7.80
CA SER A 71 14.36 -5.10 -6.35
C SER A 71 13.33 -5.89 -5.58
N ARG A 72 13.72 -6.41 -4.40
CA ARG A 72 12.86 -7.20 -3.53
C ARG A 72 12.87 -6.66 -2.11
N TRP A 73 11.71 -6.72 -1.46
CA TRP A 73 11.49 -6.20 -0.12
C TRP A 73 10.98 -7.27 0.84
N PRO A 74 11.35 -7.23 2.11
CA PRO A 74 10.74 -8.08 3.15
C PRO A 74 9.30 -7.66 3.46
N LEU A 75 8.92 -6.41 3.14
CA LEU A 75 7.59 -5.88 3.37
C LEU A 75 7.18 -4.95 2.22
N ILE A 76 6.01 -5.20 1.66
CA ILE A 76 5.31 -4.33 0.73
C ILE A 76 4.00 -3.90 1.39
N VAL A 77 3.71 -2.61 1.39
CA VAL A 77 2.47 -2.03 1.91
C VAL A 77 1.79 -1.21 0.83
N SER A 78 0.47 -1.12 0.87
CA SER A 78 -0.29 -0.23 0.01
C SER A 78 -1.64 0.13 0.61
N ASN A 79 -2.07 1.37 0.40
CA ASN A 79 -3.46 1.80 0.49
C ASN A 79 -3.94 2.20 -0.92
N PRO A 80 -4.30 1.23 -1.76
CA PRO A 80 -4.68 1.50 -3.14
C PRO A 80 -6.10 2.07 -3.21
N PRO A 81 -6.50 2.71 -4.31
CA PRO A 81 -7.88 3.02 -4.58
C PRO A 81 -8.75 1.75 -4.51
N TYR A 82 -9.82 1.78 -3.71
CA TYR A 82 -10.68 0.62 -3.49
C TYR A 82 -12.19 0.92 -3.56
N ILE A 83 -12.58 2.15 -3.88
CA ILE A 83 -14.01 2.50 -4.01
C ILE A 83 -14.50 2.06 -5.39
N ARG A 84 -15.69 1.47 -5.44
CA ARG A 84 -16.34 1.12 -6.72
C ARG A 84 -16.66 2.37 -7.52
N ALA A 85 -16.54 2.27 -8.84
CA ALA A 85 -16.78 3.41 -9.73
C ALA A 85 -18.20 3.99 -9.66
N ASP A 86 -19.19 3.18 -9.27
CA ASP A 86 -20.61 3.56 -9.14
C ASP A 86 -21.03 3.87 -7.70
N ASP A 87 -20.08 3.87 -6.74
CA ASP A 87 -20.41 4.08 -5.33
C ASP A 87 -20.91 5.52 -5.08
N PRO A 88 -22.13 5.69 -4.53
CA PRO A 88 -22.70 7.01 -4.25
C PRO A 88 -21.90 7.80 -3.19
N HIS A 89 -21.03 7.16 -2.40
CA HIS A 89 -20.17 7.84 -1.43
C HIS A 89 -19.13 8.74 -2.10
N LEU A 90 -18.73 8.46 -3.36
CA LEU A 90 -17.83 9.33 -4.14
C LEU A 90 -18.29 10.79 -4.24
N ARG A 91 -19.59 11.05 -4.00
CA ARG A 91 -20.21 12.39 -4.06
C ARG A 91 -20.44 13.01 -2.68
N ARG A 92 -19.94 12.41 -1.59
CA ARG A 92 -20.19 12.83 -0.20
C ARG A 92 -18.92 13.23 0.52
N GLY A 93 -19.08 14.10 1.52
CA GLY A 93 -17.99 14.56 2.39
C GLY A 93 -16.89 15.26 1.59
N ASP A 94 -15.64 14.93 1.92
CA ASP A 94 -14.43 15.50 1.32
C ASP A 94 -13.96 14.74 0.07
N LEU A 95 -14.55 13.56 -0.23
CA LEU A 95 -14.14 12.73 -1.38
C LEU A 95 -14.19 13.44 -2.73
N PRO A 96 -15.17 14.34 -3.02
CA PRO A 96 -15.18 15.11 -4.27
C PRO A 96 -13.98 16.05 -4.46
N ALA A 97 -13.24 16.36 -3.39
CA ALA A 97 -12.04 17.18 -3.47
C ALA A 97 -10.77 16.37 -3.81
N GLU A 98 -10.84 15.05 -3.71
CA GLU A 98 -9.73 14.16 -4.05
C GLU A 98 -9.77 13.75 -5.54
N PRO A 99 -8.62 13.47 -6.16
CA PRO A 99 -8.59 12.93 -7.53
C PRO A 99 -9.33 11.58 -7.60
N VAL A 100 -10.19 11.42 -8.60
CA VAL A 100 -10.95 10.18 -8.81
C VAL A 100 -10.02 8.96 -8.91
N SER A 101 -8.85 9.12 -9.54
CA SER A 101 -7.83 8.08 -9.64
C SER A 101 -7.22 7.64 -8.30
N ALA A 102 -7.33 8.46 -7.26
CA ALA A 102 -6.87 8.11 -5.91
C ALA A 102 -7.95 7.37 -5.09
N LEU A 103 -9.19 7.33 -5.58
CA LEU A 103 -10.33 6.77 -4.87
C LEU A 103 -10.89 5.51 -5.52
N VAL A 104 -10.99 5.51 -6.86
CA VAL A 104 -11.71 4.48 -7.62
C VAL A 104 -10.80 3.32 -8.00
N GLY A 105 -11.08 2.15 -7.43
CA GLY A 105 -10.41 0.88 -7.70
C GLY A 105 -11.07 0.04 -8.81
N GLY A 106 -11.71 0.70 -9.78
CA GLY A 106 -12.39 0.02 -10.90
C GLY A 106 -13.86 -0.30 -10.63
N ALA A 107 -14.45 -1.17 -11.46
CA ALA A 107 -15.87 -1.49 -11.43
C ALA A 107 -16.32 -2.12 -10.10
N ASP A 108 -15.50 -3.00 -9.53
CA ASP A 108 -15.77 -3.68 -8.26
C ASP A 108 -14.91 -3.16 -7.08
N GLY A 109 -14.06 -2.16 -7.32
CA GLY A 109 -13.17 -1.59 -6.32
C GLY A 109 -11.91 -2.43 -6.02
N LEU A 110 -11.65 -3.50 -6.77
CA LEU A 110 -10.53 -4.42 -6.50
C LEU A 110 -9.50 -4.49 -7.64
N GLU A 111 -9.62 -3.70 -8.69
CA GLU A 111 -8.69 -3.74 -9.83
C GLU A 111 -7.25 -3.43 -9.40
N CYS A 112 -7.05 -2.38 -8.60
CA CYS A 112 -5.74 -2.01 -8.08
C CYS A 112 -5.19 -3.09 -7.13
N VAL A 113 -6.03 -3.64 -6.26
CA VAL A 113 -5.66 -4.73 -5.35
C VAL A 113 -5.17 -5.96 -6.13
N ARG A 114 -5.89 -6.35 -7.20
CA ARG A 114 -5.47 -7.48 -8.06
C ARG A 114 -4.14 -7.22 -8.75
N ALA A 115 -3.94 -6.00 -9.27
CA ALA A 115 -2.67 -5.63 -9.91
C ALA A 115 -1.49 -5.75 -8.93
N ILE A 116 -1.66 -5.26 -7.71
CA ILE A 116 -0.64 -5.34 -6.67
C ILE A 116 -0.37 -6.79 -6.25
N ILE A 117 -1.41 -7.58 -5.96
CA ILE A 117 -1.27 -8.99 -5.55
C ILE A 117 -0.57 -9.81 -6.64
N THR A 118 -0.90 -9.56 -7.92
CA THR A 118 -0.27 -10.26 -9.06
C THR A 118 1.21 -9.91 -9.20
N GLY A 119 1.59 -8.65 -9.00
CA GLY A 119 2.98 -8.20 -9.13
C GLY A 119 3.86 -8.51 -7.92
N ALA A 120 3.29 -8.54 -6.72
CA ALA A 120 4.03 -8.62 -5.46
C ALA A 120 4.97 -9.83 -5.33
N PRO A 121 4.65 -11.05 -5.82
CA PRO A 121 5.57 -12.20 -5.71
C PRO A 121 6.93 -11.98 -6.37
N ALA A 122 7.00 -11.21 -7.45
CA ALA A 122 8.26 -10.88 -8.12
C ALA A 122 9.15 -9.93 -7.28
N HIS A 123 8.53 -9.17 -6.39
CA HIS A 123 9.16 -8.09 -5.62
C HIS A 123 9.21 -8.35 -4.11
N LEU A 124 8.75 -9.49 -3.64
CA LEU A 124 8.91 -9.92 -2.26
C LEU A 124 10.13 -10.83 -2.10
N MET A 125 10.81 -10.69 -0.98
CA MET A 125 11.77 -11.69 -0.51
C MET A 125 11.02 -12.94 -0.05
N SER A 126 11.67 -14.12 -0.05
CA SER A 126 11.11 -15.31 0.60
C SER A 126 10.83 -15.00 2.08
N GLY A 127 9.64 -15.35 2.55
CA GLY A 127 9.15 -15.00 3.89
C GLY A 127 8.66 -13.55 4.01
N GLY A 128 8.65 -12.77 2.91
CA GLY A 128 8.18 -11.39 2.90
C GLY A 128 6.65 -11.28 3.01
N TRP A 129 6.18 -10.12 3.42
CA TRP A 129 4.77 -9.82 3.64
C TRP A 129 4.25 -8.77 2.67
N LEU A 130 3.02 -8.97 2.20
CA LEU A 130 2.19 -7.96 1.54
C LEU A 130 1.06 -7.55 2.49
N LEU A 131 0.90 -6.24 2.72
CA LEU A 131 -0.20 -5.67 3.51
C LEU A 131 -0.98 -4.67 2.65
N LEU A 132 -2.30 -4.85 2.58
CA LEU A 132 -3.19 -4.03 1.75
C LEU A 132 -4.32 -3.45 2.60
N GLU A 133 -4.50 -2.12 2.55
CA GLU A 133 -5.72 -1.50 3.01
C GLU A 133 -6.83 -1.73 1.97
N HIS A 134 -8.08 -1.82 2.43
CA HIS A 134 -9.26 -2.08 1.58
C HIS A 134 -10.55 -1.55 2.22
N GLY A 135 -11.62 -1.54 1.47
CA GLY A 135 -12.96 -1.24 1.97
C GLY A 135 -13.40 -2.22 3.05
N TRP A 136 -14.21 -1.74 4.00
CA TRP A 136 -14.67 -2.50 5.17
C TRP A 136 -15.39 -3.81 4.83
N ASP A 137 -15.94 -3.91 3.64
CA ASP A 137 -16.69 -5.05 3.11
C ASP A 137 -15.87 -5.95 2.17
N GLN A 138 -14.60 -5.61 1.89
CA GLN A 138 -13.76 -6.30 0.91
C GLN A 138 -12.78 -7.33 1.50
N GLY A 139 -12.70 -7.44 2.83
CA GLY A 139 -11.69 -8.27 3.50
C GLY A 139 -11.70 -9.75 3.09
N THR A 140 -12.88 -10.33 2.85
CA THR A 140 -13.01 -11.73 2.42
C THR A 140 -12.46 -11.93 1.02
N GLU A 141 -12.80 -11.05 0.08
CA GLU A 141 -12.33 -11.09 -1.30
C GLU A 141 -10.82 -10.90 -1.39
N VAL A 142 -10.27 -9.95 -0.61
CA VAL A 142 -8.81 -9.71 -0.58
C VAL A 142 -8.06 -10.92 -0.03
N ARG A 143 -8.58 -11.60 1.00
CA ARG A 143 -7.99 -12.87 1.48
C ARG A 143 -8.00 -13.94 0.40
N SER A 144 -9.14 -14.13 -0.30
CA SER A 144 -9.23 -15.11 -1.39
C SER A 144 -8.23 -14.83 -2.50
N LEU A 145 -8.08 -13.56 -2.92
CA LEU A 145 -7.10 -13.15 -3.93
C LEU A 145 -5.66 -13.45 -3.50
N LEU A 146 -5.32 -13.20 -2.24
CA LEU A 146 -4.00 -13.52 -1.68
C LEU A 146 -3.76 -15.03 -1.65
N ASP A 147 -4.74 -15.83 -1.20
CA ASP A 147 -4.64 -17.29 -1.15
C ASP A 147 -4.46 -17.89 -2.53
N GLU A 148 -5.22 -17.42 -3.53
CA GLU A 148 -5.13 -17.82 -4.94
C GLU A 148 -3.77 -17.48 -5.56
N ALA A 149 -3.18 -16.33 -5.16
CA ALA A 149 -1.84 -15.92 -5.59
C ALA A 149 -0.70 -16.66 -4.85
N GLY A 150 -1.04 -17.59 -3.94
CA GLY A 150 -0.08 -18.45 -3.26
C GLY A 150 0.44 -17.93 -1.93
N PHE A 151 -0.03 -16.78 -1.46
CA PHE A 151 0.31 -16.27 -0.14
C PHE A 151 -0.22 -17.21 0.96
N LYS A 152 0.45 -17.20 2.10
CA LYS A 152 0.12 -17.99 3.29
C LYS A 152 -0.11 -17.07 4.49
N CYS A 153 -0.66 -17.62 5.57
CA CYS A 153 -0.95 -16.88 6.80
C CYS A 153 -1.83 -15.65 6.56
N THR A 154 -2.72 -15.73 5.57
CA THR A 154 -3.60 -14.62 5.21
C THR A 154 -4.53 -14.26 6.38
N ALA A 155 -4.56 -12.99 6.73
CA ALA A 155 -5.37 -12.51 7.85
C ALA A 155 -5.72 -11.04 7.69
N SER A 156 -6.91 -10.66 8.19
CA SER A 156 -7.33 -9.27 8.27
C SER A 156 -7.17 -8.71 9.67
N ARG A 157 -6.93 -7.39 9.73
CA ARG A 157 -6.92 -6.58 10.95
C ARG A 157 -8.04 -5.56 10.89
N ARG A 158 -8.61 -5.29 12.06
CA ARG A 158 -9.71 -4.34 12.21
C ARG A 158 -9.17 -2.96 12.59
N ASP A 159 -9.86 -1.93 12.11
CA ASP A 159 -9.66 -0.56 12.56
C ASP A 159 -10.28 -0.33 13.96
N LEU A 160 -10.15 0.89 14.49
CA LEU A 160 -10.68 1.26 15.80
C LEU A 160 -12.22 1.23 15.86
N ALA A 161 -12.90 1.27 14.71
CA ALA A 161 -14.36 1.13 14.62
C ALA A 161 -14.79 -0.35 14.55
N GLY A 162 -13.85 -1.29 14.51
CA GLY A 162 -14.11 -2.72 14.46
C GLY A 162 -14.32 -3.30 13.05
N HIS A 163 -14.12 -2.51 12.00
CA HIS A 163 -14.22 -2.96 10.61
C HIS A 163 -12.91 -3.54 10.11
N GLU A 164 -12.96 -4.64 9.34
CA GLU A 164 -11.78 -5.14 8.64
C GLU A 164 -11.26 -4.05 7.68
N ARG A 165 -9.98 -3.74 7.77
CA ARG A 165 -9.40 -2.62 7.03
C ARG A 165 -8.07 -2.93 6.37
N VAL A 166 -7.27 -3.81 6.96
CA VAL A 166 -5.99 -4.22 6.40
C VAL A 166 -5.96 -5.73 6.32
N THR A 167 -5.64 -6.27 5.13
CA THR A 167 -5.42 -7.71 4.94
C THR A 167 -4.00 -7.93 4.46
N GLY A 168 -3.34 -8.94 5.03
CA GLY A 168 -1.99 -9.31 4.63
C GLY A 168 -1.81 -10.79 4.42
N GLY A 169 -0.74 -11.13 3.69
CA GLY A 169 -0.30 -12.50 3.45
C GLY A 169 1.22 -12.57 3.33
N GLN A 170 1.78 -13.72 3.61
CA GLN A 170 3.21 -14.01 3.55
C GLN A 170 3.55 -14.85 2.33
N LEU A 171 4.57 -14.47 1.58
CA LEU A 171 5.14 -15.26 0.49
C LEU A 171 6.22 -16.19 1.07
N LEU A 172 5.98 -17.52 1.05
CA LEU A 172 6.92 -18.53 1.57
C LEU A 172 7.96 -18.95 0.52
#